data_e01731fbb071a682c16e9acf11cdfca1
#
_entry.id   e01731fbb071a682c16e9acf11cdfca1
#
_cell.length_a   1.000
_cell.length_b   1.000
_cell.length_c   1.000
_cell.angle_alpha   90.00
_cell.angle_beta   90.00
_cell.angle_gamma   90.00
#
_symmetry.space_group_name_H-M   'P 1'
#
loop_
_entity.id
_entity.type
_entity.pdbx_description
1 polymer ?
#
loop_
_entity_poly.entity_id
_entity_poly.type
_entity_poly.pdbx_seq_one_letter_code
_entity_poly.pdbx_strand_id
1 'polypeptide(L)'
;MPKPKVNYSLYLVTDSTPAVLKDPSQFFDIVEKALRGGVTLVQLREKTADTGEIIGIAKKLHKLTKKYEVPLLINDRVDVALAVGCEGVHIGQDDMDLETARELLGDDKIIGVTVSNVEEAIKACEGGADYLGIGTVYATPTKTNTKSIIGAAGVREILAVMDSAGYYEKVNTVCIGGLNKTNIPRILYQSQHFGDKPRVLVLNGVAVVSAIMSADDPEEASKELMTLVNSSQKFRGSSLISLRGDRGVLEVVGDIIKKVHEEKPLTHNITNLVVQNFAANVALAVGGSPIMANYGEEAADLAKLGGSLVVNMGTVTPEGLLNYYKALQAYNVAVQPVVFDPVGAGATSVRREAVKSILANGYLDVIKGNEGEIKTVWGSVEQQKGVDSRDSLTPEDKLDLVVKLARREQNVVVMTGKTDYVSDGYWTVTISNGHEYLGLVTGTGCTLGTAISVALAAYHKEDKLWAVVTAMLHFEIAAEIAAEREDVKGPGTFISAFLDELYNIRIATVNGDMKWLERAKVTATKL
;
A
#
# COMPACT_ATOMS: atom_id res chain seq x y z
N MET A 1 32.76 26.16 -6.42
CA MET A 1 31.68 26.63 -5.48
C MET A 1 31.26 25.44 -4.63
N PRO A 2 30.76 25.62 -3.43
CA PRO A 2 30.25 24.46 -2.70
C PRO A 2 29.07 23.84 -3.45
N LYS A 3 28.92 22.52 -3.38
CA LYS A 3 27.81 21.78 -3.98
C LYS A 3 26.48 22.36 -3.50
N PRO A 4 25.50 22.63 -4.39
CA PRO A 4 24.22 23.20 -3.98
C PRO A 4 23.44 22.23 -3.07
N LYS A 5 22.80 22.78 -2.04
CA LYS A 5 21.89 22.01 -1.19
C LYS A 5 20.57 21.81 -1.93
N VAL A 6 20.15 20.56 -2.10
CA VAL A 6 18.95 20.20 -2.86
C VAL A 6 17.85 19.72 -1.91
N ASN A 7 16.63 20.21 -2.13
CA ASN A 7 15.42 19.64 -1.57
C ASN A 7 14.81 18.67 -2.61
N TYR A 8 14.78 17.39 -2.28
CA TYR A 8 14.29 16.33 -3.17
C TYR A 8 12.80 16.03 -3.02
N SER A 9 12.04 16.75 -2.21
CA SER A 9 10.65 16.43 -1.85
C SER A 9 9.74 16.21 -3.05
N LEU A 10 9.69 17.17 -4.00
CA LEU A 10 8.90 17.06 -5.23
C LEU A 10 9.76 17.41 -6.44
N TYR A 11 10.12 16.39 -7.18
CA TYR A 11 11.03 16.46 -8.31
C TYR A 11 10.26 16.31 -9.63
N LEU A 12 10.25 17.37 -10.45
CA LEU A 12 9.68 17.34 -11.79
C LEU A 12 10.72 16.87 -12.82
N VAL A 13 10.42 15.78 -13.51
CA VAL A 13 11.13 15.38 -14.74
C VAL A 13 10.26 15.80 -15.92
N THR A 14 10.79 16.67 -16.79
CA THR A 14 10.04 17.15 -17.96
C THR A 14 10.00 16.09 -19.07
N ASP A 15 8.98 16.16 -19.91
CA ASP A 15 8.87 15.34 -21.11
C ASP A 15 8.06 16.12 -22.15
N SER A 16 8.69 16.39 -23.31
CA SER A 16 8.11 17.15 -24.41
C SER A 16 7.44 16.27 -25.47
N THR A 17 7.41 14.96 -25.27
CA THR A 17 6.78 14.04 -26.24
C THR A 17 5.27 14.26 -26.32
N PRO A 18 4.65 14.06 -27.50
CA PRO A 18 3.20 14.25 -27.69
C PRO A 18 2.31 13.38 -26.77
N ALA A 19 2.85 12.28 -26.23
CA ALA A 19 2.17 11.43 -25.27
C ALA A 19 1.97 12.11 -23.90
N VAL A 20 2.82 13.07 -23.56
CA VAL A 20 2.84 13.78 -22.27
C VAL A 20 2.44 15.25 -22.46
N LEU A 21 3.01 15.92 -23.45
CA LEU A 21 2.78 17.34 -23.73
C LEU A 21 2.05 17.51 -25.07
N LYS A 22 0.77 17.83 -25.02
CA LYS A 22 -0.08 18.00 -26.22
C LYS A 22 0.29 19.23 -27.05
N ASP A 23 0.70 20.30 -26.39
CA ASP A 23 1.10 21.58 -27.02
C ASP A 23 2.50 21.96 -26.54
N PRO A 24 3.54 21.78 -27.38
CA PRO A 24 4.92 22.13 -27.02
C PRO A 24 5.14 23.61 -26.68
N SER A 25 4.29 24.52 -27.16
CA SER A 25 4.39 25.96 -26.86
C SER A 25 4.16 26.26 -25.37
N GLN A 26 3.45 25.40 -24.67
CA GLN A 26 3.12 25.54 -23.24
C GLN A 26 4.23 25.05 -22.30
N PHE A 27 5.31 24.45 -22.81
CA PHE A 27 6.36 23.83 -22.02
C PHE A 27 6.88 24.71 -20.86
N PHE A 28 7.27 25.95 -21.15
CA PHE A 28 7.81 26.85 -20.14
C PHE A 28 6.75 27.36 -19.16
N ASP A 29 5.52 27.59 -19.62
CA ASP A 29 4.39 28.00 -18.78
C ASP A 29 4.04 26.89 -17.78
N ILE A 30 3.98 25.64 -18.24
CA ILE A 30 3.75 24.47 -17.39
C ILE A 30 4.82 24.36 -16.29
N VAL A 31 6.10 24.48 -16.67
CA VAL A 31 7.19 24.39 -15.67
C VAL A 31 7.15 25.59 -14.72
N GLU A 32 6.86 26.81 -15.18
CA GLU A 32 6.71 27.96 -14.28
C GLU A 32 5.55 27.80 -13.30
N LYS A 33 4.41 27.29 -13.75
CA LYS A 33 3.27 26.94 -12.90
C LYS A 33 3.65 25.86 -11.87
N ALA A 34 4.38 24.84 -12.30
CA ALA A 34 4.87 23.79 -11.41
C ALA A 34 5.80 24.33 -10.31
N LEU A 35 6.70 25.24 -10.67
CA LEU A 35 7.59 25.92 -9.71
C LEU A 35 6.79 26.76 -8.70
N ARG A 36 5.78 27.50 -9.13
CA ARG A 36 4.87 28.22 -8.23
C ARG A 36 4.08 27.28 -7.31
N GLY A 37 3.75 26.09 -7.81
CA GLY A 37 3.08 25.03 -7.05
C GLY A 37 3.96 24.29 -6.05
N GLY A 38 5.28 24.58 -6.01
CA GLY A 38 6.17 24.05 -4.98
C GLY A 38 7.08 22.90 -5.43
N VAL A 39 7.31 22.71 -6.74
CA VAL A 39 8.36 21.82 -7.24
C VAL A 39 9.73 22.30 -6.73
N THR A 40 10.51 21.36 -6.21
CA THR A 40 11.79 21.65 -5.50
C THR A 40 13.04 21.25 -6.29
N LEU A 41 12.88 20.50 -7.37
CA LEU A 41 13.95 20.09 -8.28
C LEU A 41 13.36 19.89 -9.68
N VAL A 42 14.07 20.30 -10.73
CA VAL A 42 13.66 20.10 -12.13
C VAL A 42 14.73 19.34 -12.89
N GLN A 43 14.33 18.37 -13.69
CA GLN A 43 15.19 17.69 -14.67
C GLN A 43 14.66 17.96 -16.09
N LEU A 44 15.51 18.53 -16.94
CA LEU A 44 15.21 18.61 -18.37
C LEU A 44 15.49 17.25 -19.01
N ARG A 45 14.41 16.57 -19.41
CA ARG A 45 14.48 15.33 -20.19
C ARG A 45 13.99 15.61 -21.61
N GLU A 46 14.92 15.63 -22.55
CA GLU A 46 14.67 15.77 -23.99
C GLU A 46 15.38 14.63 -24.72
N LYS A 47 14.65 13.83 -25.47
CA LYS A 47 15.17 12.61 -26.12
C LYS A 47 15.28 12.70 -27.64
N THR A 48 14.67 13.72 -28.25
CA THR A 48 14.48 13.79 -29.70
C THR A 48 15.11 15.00 -30.36
N ALA A 49 15.37 16.07 -29.64
CA ALA A 49 15.93 17.30 -30.16
C ALA A 49 17.44 17.20 -30.38
N ASP A 50 17.96 17.99 -31.31
CA ASP A 50 19.40 18.12 -31.56
C ASP A 50 20.13 18.84 -30.41
N THR A 51 21.42 18.56 -30.22
CA THR A 51 22.22 19.10 -29.11
C THR A 51 22.13 20.63 -28.99
N GLY A 52 22.18 21.36 -30.10
CA GLY A 52 22.06 22.83 -30.09
C GLY A 52 20.68 23.31 -29.60
N GLU A 53 19.62 22.61 -29.97
CA GLU A 53 18.28 22.89 -29.54
C GLU A 53 18.10 22.60 -28.05
N ILE A 54 18.58 21.44 -27.56
CA ILE A 54 18.55 21.08 -26.12
C ILE A 54 19.27 22.14 -25.30
N ILE A 55 20.47 22.61 -25.74
CA ILE A 55 21.21 23.70 -25.06
C ILE A 55 20.38 24.98 -25.02
N GLY A 56 19.70 25.31 -26.12
CA GLY A 56 18.80 26.49 -26.18
C GLY A 56 17.64 26.42 -25.18
N ILE A 57 16.97 25.28 -25.13
CA ILE A 57 15.88 25.00 -24.17
C ILE A 57 16.41 25.03 -22.72
N ALA A 58 17.54 24.33 -22.49
CA ALA A 58 18.14 24.22 -21.16
C ALA A 58 18.59 25.58 -20.61
N LYS A 59 19.17 26.48 -21.43
CA LYS A 59 19.53 27.85 -20.99
C LYS A 59 18.30 28.67 -20.58
N LYS A 60 17.20 28.57 -21.33
CA LYS A 60 15.96 29.27 -21.01
C LYS A 60 15.34 28.71 -19.71
N LEU A 61 15.32 27.39 -19.60
CA LEU A 61 14.80 26.71 -18.43
C LEU A 61 15.63 27.01 -17.16
N HIS A 62 16.97 27.01 -17.28
CA HIS A 62 17.87 27.34 -16.18
C HIS A 62 17.67 28.79 -15.69
N LYS A 63 17.43 29.74 -16.59
CA LYS A 63 17.09 31.11 -16.22
C LYS A 63 15.75 31.15 -15.44
N LEU A 64 14.80 30.33 -15.84
CA LEU A 64 13.51 30.22 -15.17
C LEU A 64 13.64 29.58 -13.78
N THR A 65 14.32 28.43 -13.66
CA THR A 65 14.47 27.73 -12.38
C THR A 65 15.26 28.56 -11.37
N LYS A 66 16.28 29.31 -11.83
CA LYS A 66 17.03 30.26 -10.98
C LYS A 66 16.17 31.37 -10.38
N LYS A 67 15.15 31.84 -11.08
CA LYS A 67 14.20 32.85 -10.57
C LYS A 67 13.45 32.34 -9.31
N TYR A 68 13.27 31.02 -9.23
CA TYR A 68 12.59 30.33 -8.12
C TYR A 68 13.56 29.64 -7.15
N GLU A 69 14.87 29.81 -7.32
CA GLU A 69 15.94 29.17 -6.54
C GLU A 69 15.87 27.63 -6.55
N VAL A 70 15.34 27.05 -7.66
CA VAL A 70 15.21 25.61 -7.84
C VAL A 70 16.33 25.11 -8.74
N PRO A 71 17.09 24.05 -8.35
CA PRO A 71 18.14 23.47 -9.19
C PRO A 71 17.59 22.86 -10.48
N LEU A 72 18.39 22.95 -11.55
CA LEU A 72 18.16 22.27 -12.82
C LEU A 72 19.19 21.16 -13.05
N LEU A 73 18.71 19.96 -13.33
CA LEU A 73 19.52 18.84 -13.80
C LEU A 73 19.24 18.55 -15.28
N ILE A 74 20.24 18.07 -15.99
CA ILE A 74 20.08 17.60 -17.39
C ILE A 74 20.05 16.08 -17.38
N ASN A 75 19.08 15.49 -18.10
CA ASN A 75 18.98 14.06 -18.26
C ASN A 75 20.03 13.53 -19.26
N ASP A 76 20.82 12.53 -18.89
CA ASP A 76 21.84 11.79 -19.67
C ASP A 76 23.02 12.62 -20.23
N ARG A 77 22.80 13.84 -20.61
CA ARG A 77 23.71 14.66 -21.43
C ARG A 77 24.64 15.54 -20.58
N VAL A 78 25.78 14.97 -20.18
CA VAL A 78 26.85 15.67 -19.44
C VAL A 78 27.40 16.88 -20.23
N ASP A 79 27.57 16.75 -21.54
CA ASP A 79 28.01 17.83 -22.45
C ASP A 79 27.05 19.03 -22.44
N VAL A 80 25.75 18.79 -22.43
CA VAL A 80 24.74 19.85 -22.34
C VAL A 80 24.80 20.53 -20.97
N ALA A 81 24.93 19.76 -19.87
CA ALA A 81 25.05 20.32 -18.53
C ALA A 81 26.26 21.26 -18.38
N LEU A 82 27.41 20.87 -18.96
CA LEU A 82 28.63 21.70 -19.03
C LEU A 82 28.39 22.98 -19.85
N ALA A 83 27.78 22.86 -21.03
CA ALA A 83 27.51 24.00 -21.92
C ALA A 83 26.51 25.02 -21.32
N VAL A 84 25.61 24.56 -20.45
CA VAL A 84 24.59 25.38 -19.76
C VAL A 84 25.11 25.93 -18.43
N GLY A 85 26.01 25.20 -17.79
CA GLY A 85 26.52 25.52 -16.45
C GLY A 85 25.46 25.32 -15.33
N CYS A 86 24.51 24.39 -15.53
CA CYS A 86 23.49 24.09 -14.56
C CYS A 86 24.02 23.30 -13.34
N GLU A 87 23.15 22.93 -12.41
CA GLU A 87 23.52 22.35 -11.12
C GLU A 87 23.99 20.89 -11.23
N GLY A 88 23.66 20.16 -12.32
CA GLY A 88 24.16 18.80 -12.49
C GLY A 88 23.42 17.97 -13.54
N VAL A 89 23.54 16.65 -13.40
CA VAL A 89 22.95 15.67 -14.33
C VAL A 89 22.23 14.54 -13.58
N HIS A 90 21.38 13.85 -14.32
CA HIS A 90 20.84 12.54 -13.94
C HIS A 90 21.16 11.54 -15.03
N ILE A 91 21.81 10.43 -14.69
CA ILE A 91 22.25 9.39 -15.62
C ILE A 91 21.58 8.05 -15.30
N GLY A 92 21.33 7.26 -16.34
CA GLY A 92 20.85 5.88 -16.24
C GLY A 92 21.99 4.87 -16.37
N GLN A 93 21.64 3.58 -16.32
CA GLN A 93 22.61 2.47 -16.38
C GLN A 93 23.25 2.29 -17.77
N ASP A 94 22.61 2.80 -18.82
CA ASP A 94 23.05 2.65 -20.22
C ASP A 94 23.66 3.97 -20.75
N ASP A 95 23.80 5.00 -19.90
CA ASP A 95 24.36 6.31 -20.25
C ASP A 95 25.87 6.37 -19.89
N MET A 96 26.43 7.59 -19.85
CA MET A 96 27.82 7.80 -19.41
C MET A 96 27.98 7.27 -17.97
N ASP A 97 29.05 6.51 -17.73
CA ASP A 97 29.32 5.99 -16.40
C ASP A 97 29.58 7.09 -15.37
N LEU A 98 29.31 6.79 -14.10
CA LEU A 98 29.35 7.76 -13.02
C LEU A 98 30.75 8.34 -12.78
N GLU A 99 31.81 7.52 -12.93
CA GLU A 99 33.21 7.95 -12.75
C GLU A 99 33.59 9.00 -13.80
N THR A 100 33.38 8.69 -15.07
CA THR A 100 33.62 9.62 -16.20
C THR A 100 32.77 10.90 -16.07
N ALA A 101 31.50 10.77 -15.68
CA ALA A 101 30.64 11.93 -15.47
C ALA A 101 31.14 12.83 -14.33
N ARG A 102 31.68 12.24 -13.25
CA ARG A 102 32.24 12.95 -12.11
C ARG A 102 33.56 13.65 -12.48
N GLU A 103 34.43 13.00 -13.24
CA GLU A 103 35.68 13.60 -13.77
C GLU A 103 35.41 14.85 -14.62
N LEU A 104 34.40 14.79 -15.49
CA LEU A 104 34.03 15.90 -16.37
C LEU A 104 33.35 17.07 -15.64
N LEU A 105 32.46 16.77 -14.71
CA LEU A 105 31.63 17.76 -14.03
C LEU A 105 32.31 18.37 -12.79
N GLY A 106 33.22 17.64 -12.16
CA GLY A 106 33.83 18.02 -10.89
C GLY A 106 32.93 17.75 -9.67
N ASP A 107 33.46 18.05 -8.47
CA ASP A 107 32.81 17.70 -7.21
C ASP A 107 31.70 18.67 -6.78
N ASP A 108 31.60 19.83 -7.40
CA ASP A 108 30.59 20.85 -7.07
C ASP A 108 29.25 20.63 -7.81
N LYS A 109 29.20 19.66 -8.72
CA LYS A 109 27.99 19.30 -9.45
C LYS A 109 27.26 18.09 -8.87
N ILE A 110 25.94 18.08 -9.03
CA ILE A 110 25.07 17.00 -8.60
C ILE A 110 25.03 15.93 -9.69
N ILE A 111 25.24 14.67 -9.30
CA ILE A 111 25.04 13.53 -10.18
C ILE A 111 24.05 12.57 -9.51
N GLY A 112 22.87 12.43 -10.12
CA GLY A 112 21.89 11.42 -9.76
C GLY A 112 22.02 10.19 -10.65
N VAL A 113 21.74 9.02 -10.10
CA VAL A 113 21.81 7.74 -10.82
C VAL A 113 20.50 6.98 -10.67
N THR A 114 19.94 6.52 -11.82
CA THR A 114 18.79 5.61 -11.81
C THR A 114 19.23 4.22 -11.34
N VAL A 115 18.49 3.64 -10.38
CA VAL A 115 18.73 2.28 -9.88
C VAL A 115 17.43 1.51 -9.78
N SER A 116 17.46 0.20 -10.10
CA SER A 116 16.30 -0.68 -10.09
C SER A 116 16.46 -1.92 -9.19
N ASN A 117 17.63 -2.10 -8.60
CA ASN A 117 17.95 -3.21 -7.72
C ASN A 117 19.06 -2.81 -6.73
N VAL A 118 19.32 -3.69 -5.79
CA VAL A 118 20.31 -3.50 -4.72
C VAL A 118 21.74 -3.35 -5.25
N GLU A 119 22.12 -4.14 -6.26
CA GLU A 119 23.48 -4.14 -6.82
C GLU A 119 23.78 -2.79 -7.50
N GLU A 120 22.85 -2.28 -8.32
CA GLU A 120 22.96 -0.96 -8.95
C GLU A 120 23.03 0.15 -7.90
N ALA A 121 22.25 0.05 -6.80
CA ALA A 121 22.23 1.05 -5.74
C ALA A 121 23.57 1.13 -5.00
N ILE A 122 24.14 -0.01 -4.60
CA ILE A 122 25.44 -0.04 -3.92
C ILE A 122 26.55 0.47 -4.85
N LYS A 123 26.60 0.01 -6.10
CA LYS A 123 27.58 0.48 -7.07
C LYS A 123 27.52 2.00 -7.27
N ALA A 124 26.32 2.57 -7.37
CA ALA A 124 26.14 4.02 -7.50
C ALA A 124 26.59 4.77 -6.22
N CYS A 125 26.31 4.23 -5.03
CA CYS A 125 26.78 4.82 -3.78
C CYS A 125 28.32 4.79 -3.68
N GLU A 126 28.94 3.67 -4.00
CA GLU A 126 30.40 3.51 -4.01
C GLU A 126 31.07 4.45 -5.04
N GLY A 127 30.45 4.66 -6.19
CA GLY A 127 30.89 5.58 -7.22
C GLY A 127 30.69 7.06 -6.90
N GLY A 128 30.09 7.40 -5.76
CA GLY A 128 29.91 8.79 -5.32
C GLY A 128 28.72 9.52 -5.93
N ALA A 129 27.62 8.82 -6.20
CA ALA A 129 26.35 9.45 -6.55
C ALA A 129 25.85 10.37 -5.42
N ASP A 130 25.24 11.50 -5.76
CA ASP A 130 24.66 12.43 -4.81
C ASP A 130 23.25 12.02 -4.40
N TYR A 131 22.53 11.38 -5.31
CA TYR A 131 21.24 10.79 -5.03
C TYR A 131 20.94 9.62 -5.97
N LEU A 132 20.04 8.74 -5.51
CA LEU A 132 19.50 7.64 -6.30
C LEU A 132 18.08 7.96 -6.76
N GLY A 133 17.82 7.76 -8.06
CA GLY A 133 16.48 7.71 -8.64
C GLY A 133 16.00 6.26 -8.67
N ILE A 134 15.27 5.84 -7.64
CA ILE A 134 14.87 4.44 -7.44
C ILE A 134 13.60 4.14 -8.24
N GLY A 135 13.67 3.26 -9.21
CA GLY A 135 12.52 2.89 -10.04
C GLY A 135 12.85 1.90 -11.15
N THR A 136 11.83 1.50 -11.88
CA THR A 136 10.45 1.98 -11.99
C THR A 136 9.58 1.37 -10.87
N VAL A 137 8.88 2.22 -10.09
CA VAL A 137 8.06 1.73 -8.98
C VAL A 137 6.77 1.10 -9.47
N TYR A 138 6.04 1.80 -10.34
CA TYR A 138 4.79 1.32 -10.96
C TYR A 138 4.86 1.42 -12.47
N ALA A 139 4.03 0.64 -13.18
CA ALA A 139 3.91 0.72 -14.62
C ALA A 139 3.61 2.16 -15.10
N THR A 140 4.27 2.59 -16.17
CA THR A 140 4.12 3.95 -16.70
C THR A 140 4.18 3.95 -18.24
N PRO A 141 3.32 4.70 -18.92
CA PRO A 141 3.42 4.87 -20.37
C PRO A 141 4.59 5.78 -20.81
N THR A 142 5.14 6.59 -19.90
CA THR A 142 6.21 7.56 -20.20
C THR A 142 7.54 6.90 -20.56
N LYS A 143 7.82 5.70 -20.05
CA LYS A 143 9.01 4.92 -20.35
C LYS A 143 8.62 3.49 -20.69
N THR A 144 8.63 3.14 -21.97
CA THR A 144 8.21 1.82 -22.47
C THR A 144 9.26 0.72 -22.26
N ASN A 145 10.54 1.08 -22.12
CA ASN A 145 11.66 0.14 -21.94
C ASN A 145 12.00 -0.06 -20.44
N THR A 146 11.00 -0.29 -19.59
CA THR A 146 11.25 -0.57 -18.18
C THR A 146 11.72 -2.02 -18.01
N LYS A 147 12.94 -2.18 -17.49
CA LYS A 147 13.55 -3.52 -17.23
C LYS A 147 12.81 -4.29 -16.13
N SER A 148 12.28 -3.57 -15.12
CA SER A 148 11.54 -4.16 -14.00
C SER A 148 10.62 -3.13 -13.32
N ILE A 149 9.54 -3.61 -12.72
CA ILE A 149 8.66 -2.87 -11.81
C ILE A 149 8.94 -3.39 -10.41
N ILE A 150 9.54 -2.55 -9.56
CA ILE A 150 10.09 -2.97 -8.26
C ILE A 150 9.09 -2.82 -7.10
N GLY A 151 8.05 -1.99 -7.25
CA GLY A 151 7.07 -1.73 -6.20
C GLY A 151 7.67 -1.12 -4.93
N ALA A 152 6.85 -1.02 -3.90
CA ALA A 152 7.30 -0.52 -2.59
C ALA A 152 8.31 -1.47 -1.91
N ALA A 153 8.19 -2.77 -2.17
CA ALA A 153 9.10 -3.78 -1.60
C ALA A 153 10.53 -3.58 -2.10
N GLY A 154 10.74 -3.40 -3.41
CA GLY A 154 12.07 -3.16 -3.97
C GLY A 154 12.68 -1.83 -3.50
N VAL A 155 11.88 -0.76 -3.37
CA VAL A 155 12.36 0.50 -2.78
C VAL A 155 12.85 0.27 -1.35
N ARG A 156 12.09 -0.43 -0.53
CA ARG A 156 12.44 -0.73 0.86
C ARG A 156 13.71 -1.57 0.98
N GLU A 157 13.88 -2.55 0.10
CA GLU A 157 15.07 -3.40 0.05
C GLU A 157 16.33 -2.57 -0.24
N ILE A 158 16.24 -1.65 -1.21
CA ILE A 158 17.33 -0.71 -1.54
C ILE A 158 17.67 0.16 -0.31
N LEU A 159 16.67 0.77 0.35
CA LEU A 159 16.90 1.58 1.56
C LEU A 159 17.56 0.78 2.68
N ALA A 160 17.14 -0.47 2.90
CA ALA A 160 17.71 -1.34 3.91
C ALA A 160 19.19 -1.64 3.66
N VAL A 161 19.55 -1.95 2.41
CA VAL A 161 20.93 -2.24 2.05
C VAL A 161 21.79 -0.99 2.08
N MET A 162 21.30 0.15 1.65
CA MET A 162 22.00 1.43 1.80
C MET A 162 22.32 1.75 3.28
N ASP A 163 21.39 1.47 4.20
CA ASP A 163 21.63 1.65 5.64
C ASP A 163 22.69 0.69 6.17
N SER A 164 22.58 -0.59 5.83
CA SER A 164 23.54 -1.61 6.23
C SER A 164 24.95 -1.33 5.73
N ALA A 165 25.08 -0.76 4.53
CA ALA A 165 26.34 -0.37 3.93
C ALA A 165 26.84 1.02 4.37
N GLY A 166 26.07 1.76 5.16
CA GLY A 166 26.45 3.08 5.70
C GLY A 166 26.32 4.25 4.72
N TYR A 167 25.49 4.11 3.67
CA TYR A 167 25.25 5.14 2.64
C TYR A 167 23.95 5.94 2.85
N TYR A 168 23.00 5.44 3.65
CA TYR A 168 21.68 6.07 3.79
C TYR A 168 21.73 7.55 4.20
N GLU A 169 22.65 7.95 5.07
CA GLU A 169 22.83 9.35 5.49
C GLU A 169 23.68 10.20 4.52
N LYS A 170 24.32 9.56 3.54
CA LYS A 170 25.28 10.23 2.63
C LYS A 170 24.70 10.47 1.25
N VAL A 171 23.81 9.57 0.79
CA VAL A 171 23.24 9.57 -0.55
C VAL A 171 21.72 9.72 -0.41
N ASN A 172 21.16 10.74 -1.04
CA ASN A 172 19.73 10.98 -1.01
C ASN A 172 18.97 10.00 -1.90
N THR A 173 17.67 9.84 -1.67
CA THR A 173 16.84 8.89 -2.42
C THR A 173 15.52 9.50 -2.83
N VAL A 174 15.18 9.34 -4.10
CA VAL A 174 13.84 9.63 -4.63
C VAL A 174 13.32 8.41 -5.37
N CYS A 175 12.02 8.17 -5.35
CA CYS A 175 11.44 7.14 -6.19
C CYS A 175 10.76 7.74 -7.41
N ILE A 176 10.72 6.96 -8.51
CA ILE A 176 10.19 7.38 -9.80
C ILE A 176 9.49 6.21 -10.52
N GLY A 177 8.54 6.55 -11.39
CA GLY A 177 7.84 5.62 -12.28
C GLY A 177 6.40 5.38 -11.86
N GLY A 178 5.47 5.88 -12.68
CA GLY A 178 4.03 5.73 -12.51
C GLY A 178 3.44 6.45 -11.29
N LEU A 179 4.17 7.42 -10.72
CA LEU A 179 3.75 8.14 -9.52
C LEU A 179 2.75 9.25 -9.84
N ASN A 180 1.71 9.35 -9.03
CA ASN A 180 0.67 10.36 -9.12
C ASN A 180 -0.04 10.54 -7.76
N LYS A 181 -1.04 11.42 -7.70
CA LYS A 181 -1.75 11.75 -6.45
C LYS A 181 -2.41 10.56 -5.75
N THR A 182 -2.74 9.48 -6.47
CA THR A 182 -3.44 8.33 -5.90
C THR A 182 -2.49 7.34 -5.22
N ASN A 183 -1.18 7.36 -5.56
CA ASN A 183 -0.23 6.37 -5.07
C ASN A 183 0.99 6.94 -4.32
N ILE A 184 1.24 8.26 -4.39
CA ILE A 184 2.35 8.89 -3.64
C ILE A 184 2.27 8.66 -2.13
N PRO A 185 1.13 8.89 -1.44
CA PRO A 185 1.06 8.62 0.00
C PRO A 185 1.37 7.16 0.35
N ARG A 186 0.88 6.24 -0.50
CA ARG A 186 1.10 4.81 -0.35
C ARG A 186 2.57 4.45 -0.47
N ILE A 187 3.25 4.88 -1.55
CA ILE A 187 4.66 4.52 -1.75
C ILE A 187 5.55 5.06 -0.63
N LEU A 188 5.31 6.30 -0.19
CA LEU A 188 6.04 6.90 0.91
C LEU A 188 5.81 6.18 2.25
N TYR A 189 4.63 5.60 2.46
CA TYR A 189 4.33 4.80 3.63
C TYR A 189 4.89 3.37 3.52
N GLN A 190 4.59 2.66 2.45
CA GLN A 190 4.99 1.26 2.30
C GLN A 190 6.48 1.04 2.03
N SER A 191 7.21 2.06 1.54
CA SER A 191 8.66 1.97 1.36
C SER A 191 9.44 2.20 2.66
N GLN A 192 8.80 2.63 3.76
CA GLN A 192 9.47 2.80 5.04
C GLN A 192 10.10 1.47 5.50
N HIS A 193 11.36 1.52 5.92
CA HIS A 193 12.03 0.38 6.48
C HIS A 193 12.33 0.62 7.96
N PHE A 194 11.96 -0.35 8.79
CA PHE A 194 12.25 -0.38 10.21
C PHE A 194 13.42 -1.34 10.42
N GLY A 195 14.63 -0.77 10.44
CA GLY A 195 15.86 -1.53 10.69
C GLY A 195 16.08 -1.86 12.17
N ASP A 196 17.22 -2.47 12.46
CA ASP A 196 17.64 -2.78 13.83
C ASP A 196 17.95 -1.55 14.68
N LYS A 197 18.17 -0.39 14.06
CA LYS A 197 18.37 0.88 14.75
C LYS A 197 17.01 1.53 15.06
N PRO A 198 16.90 2.36 16.10
CA PRO A 198 15.65 3.01 16.51
C PRO A 198 15.29 4.19 15.60
N ARG A 199 15.36 3.98 14.28
CA ARG A 199 14.97 4.96 13.26
C ARG A 199 14.22 4.29 12.13
N VAL A 200 13.39 5.07 11.46
CA VAL A 200 12.67 4.67 10.25
C VAL A 200 13.42 5.22 9.05
N LEU A 201 13.78 4.36 8.11
CA LEU A 201 14.34 4.77 6.83
C LEU A 201 13.21 5.20 5.90
N VAL A 202 13.34 6.37 5.30
CA VAL A 202 12.34 6.97 4.43
C VAL A 202 13.00 7.53 3.17
N LEU A 203 12.23 7.64 2.09
CA LEU A 203 12.66 8.38 0.91
C LEU A 203 12.77 9.87 1.20
N ASN A 204 13.70 10.57 0.55
CA ASN A 204 13.81 12.02 0.60
C ASN A 204 12.76 12.72 -0.25
N GLY A 205 12.12 12.01 -1.21
CA GLY A 205 11.05 12.54 -2.02
C GLY A 205 10.62 11.65 -3.17
N VAL A 206 9.87 12.24 -4.08
CA VAL A 206 9.30 11.58 -5.27
C VAL A 206 9.59 12.36 -6.54
N ALA A 207 9.84 11.65 -7.65
CA ALA A 207 9.96 12.25 -8.96
C ALA A 207 8.77 11.88 -9.84
N VAL A 208 8.19 12.87 -10.52
CA VAL A 208 6.99 12.74 -11.36
C VAL A 208 7.21 13.35 -12.74
N VAL A 209 6.48 12.85 -13.73
CA VAL A 209 6.46 13.37 -15.11
C VAL A 209 5.03 13.82 -15.44
N SER A 210 4.20 12.91 -15.94
CA SER A 210 2.86 13.20 -16.45
C SER A 210 1.90 13.75 -15.39
N ALA A 211 2.12 13.42 -14.12
CA ALA A 211 1.28 13.94 -13.02
C ALA A 211 1.27 15.48 -12.92
N ILE A 212 2.30 16.13 -13.48
CA ILE A 212 2.39 17.60 -13.59
C ILE A 212 2.35 18.02 -15.05
N MET A 213 3.19 17.43 -15.93
CA MET A 213 3.30 17.87 -17.33
C MET A 213 2.00 17.72 -18.14
N SER A 214 1.15 16.76 -17.79
CA SER A 214 -0.14 16.51 -18.46
C SER A 214 -1.34 16.99 -17.63
N ALA A 215 -1.13 17.72 -16.55
CA ALA A 215 -2.22 18.24 -15.71
C ALA A 215 -2.91 19.42 -16.38
N ASP A 216 -4.24 19.54 -16.21
CA ASP A 216 -5.00 20.69 -16.68
C ASP A 216 -4.56 21.99 -15.98
N ASP A 217 -4.25 21.90 -14.68
CA ASP A 217 -3.62 22.97 -13.89
C ASP A 217 -2.34 22.46 -13.22
N PRO A 218 -1.15 22.70 -13.82
CA PRO A 218 0.12 22.26 -13.27
C PRO A 218 0.50 22.88 -11.92
N GLU A 219 0.02 24.10 -11.63
CA GLU A 219 0.28 24.75 -10.34
C GLU A 219 -0.50 24.06 -9.22
N GLU A 220 -1.79 23.83 -9.41
CA GLU A 220 -2.63 23.14 -8.43
C GLU A 220 -2.20 21.67 -8.25
N ALA A 221 -1.90 20.97 -9.35
CA ALA A 221 -1.37 19.62 -9.30
C ALA A 221 -0.07 19.53 -8.46
N SER A 222 0.84 20.49 -8.62
CA SER A 222 2.08 20.52 -7.86
C SER A 222 1.85 20.83 -6.37
N LYS A 223 0.92 21.72 -6.02
CA LYS A 223 0.51 21.98 -4.63
C LYS A 223 -0.11 20.75 -3.97
N GLU A 224 -1.00 20.07 -4.69
CA GLU A 224 -1.62 18.83 -4.23
C GLU A 224 -0.55 17.75 -3.97
N LEU A 225 0.35 17.53 -4.93
CA LEU A 225 1.42 16.53 -4.80
C LEU A 225 2.38 16.86 -3.64
N MET A 226 2.76 18.12 -3.47
CA MET A 226 3.61 18.54 -2.34
C MET A 226 2.92 18.31 -1.00
N THR A 227 1.63 18.58 -0.90
CA THR A 227 0.82 18.31 0.30
C THR A 227 0.82 16.81 0.60
N LEU A 228 0.67 15.97 -0.42
CA LEU A 228 0.69 14.51 -0.28
C LEU A 228 2.07 13.98 0.14
N VAL A 229 3.14 14.52 -0.40
CA VAL A 229 4.51 14.17 0.00
C VAL A 229 4.74 14.46 1.49
N ASN A 230 4.27 15.60 1.97
CA ASN A 230 4.41 16.00 3.37
C ASN A 230 3.45 15.27 4.33
N SER A 231 2.44 14.57 3.80
CA SER A 231 1.39 13.89 4.59
C SER A 231 1.49 12.35 4.59
N SER A 232 2.68 11.79 4.36
CA SER A 232 2.92 10.36 4.16
C SER A 232 2.48 9.40 5.29
N GLN A 233 2.06 9.94 6.44
CA GLN A 233 1.64 9.13 7.61
C GLN A 233 0.14 8.79 7.64
N LYS A 234 -0.64 9.11 6.60
CA LYS A 234 -2.10 8.93 6.61
C LYS A 234 -2.58 7.47 6.76
N PHE A 235 -1.77 6.51 6.35
CA PHE A 235 -2.09 5.08 6.48
C PHE A 235 -1.71 4.50 7.85
N ARG A 236 -0.98 5.23 8.66
CA ARG A 236 -0.61 4.83 10.02
C ARG A 236 -1.78 5.14 10.93
N GLY A 237 -2.40 4.13 11.53
CA GLY A 237 -3.37 4.33 12.62
C GLY A 237 -2.74 5.15 13.75
N SER A 238 -3.51 5.99 14.40
CA SER A 238 -3.02 7.07 15.23
C SER A 238 -2.36 6.69 16.55
N SER A 239 -2.31 5.46 16.97
CA SER A 239 -1.45 5.09 18.11
C SER A 239 -1.34 3.60 18.38
N LEU A 240 -0.37 3.02 17.78
CA LEU A 240 0.11 1.67 18.14
C LEU A 240 0.68 1.57 19.58
N ILE A 241 0.80 2.66 20.32
CA ILE A 241 1.56 2.66 21.58
C ILE A 241 0.72 2.98 22.81
N SER A 242 -0.27 3.85 22.75
CA SER A 242 -0.99 4.32 23.95
C SER A 242 -2.17 3.45 24.39
N LEU A 243 -2.82 2.73 23.48
CA LEU A 243 -3.95 1.85 23.81
C LEU A 243 -3.54 0.43 24.21
N ARG A 244 -2.29 0.03 23.90
CA ARG A 244 -1.71 -1.28 24.24
C ARG A 244 -1.00 -1.30 25.60
N GLY A 245 -1.05 -0.22 26.37
CA GLY A 245 -0.52 -0.16 27.73
C GLY A 245 -1.30 -1.09 28.68
N ASP A 246 -1.77 -0.61 29.77
CA ASP A 246 -2.34 -1.41 30.88
C ASP A 246 -3.78 -1.94 30.69
N ARG A 247 -4.43 -1.64 29.55
CA ARG A 247 -5.77 -2.20 29.27
C ARG A 247 -5.67 -3.65 28.79
N GLY A 248 -6.38 -4.55 29.43
CA GLY A 248 -6.50 -5.93 28.99
C GLY A 248 -7.10 -6.01 27.57
N VAL A 249 -6.60 -6.98 26.77
CA VAL A 249 -7.06 -7.24 25.38
C VAL A 249 -8.59 -7.25 25.27
N LEU A 250 -9.26 -7.76 26.29
CA LEU A 250 -10.71 -7.97 26.30
C LEU A 250 -11.53 -6.69 26.53
N GLU A 251 -10.97 -5.66 27.18
CA GLU A 251 -11.69 -4.39 27.39
C GLU A 251 -11.92 -3.64 26.09
N VAL A 252 -10.92 -3.64 25.20
CA VAL A 252 -11.00 -2.97 23.89
C VAL A 252 -12.04 -3.61 22.98
N VAL A 253 -12.25 -4.93 23.08
CA VAL A 253 -13.23 -5.67 22.28
C VAL A 253 -14.65 -5.13 22.49
N GLY A 254 -15.04 -4.92 23.75
CA GLY A 254 -16.36 -4.38 24.07
C GLY A 254 -16.57 -2.96 23.51
N ASP A 255 -15.58 -2.10 23.63
CA ASP A 255 -15.64 -0.73 23.13
C ASP A 255 -15.79 -0.70 21.60
N ILE A 256 -15.08 -1.57 20.86
CA ILE A 256 -15.18 -1.67 19.41
C ILE A 256 -16.57 -2.12 18.97
N ILE A 257 -17.15 -3.16 19.62
CA ILE A 257 -18.50 -3.65 19.29
C ILE A 257 -19.56 -2.57 19.57
N LYS A 258 -19.45 -1.82 20.68
CA LYS A 258 -20.34 -0.70 20.99
C LYS A 258 -20.25 0.39 19.93
N LYS A 259 -19.02 0.74 19.53
CA LYS A 259 -18.79 1.74 18.48
C LYS A 259 -19.38 1.32 17.13
N VAL A 260 -19.22 0.04 16.74
CA VAL A 260 -19.87 -0.52 15.55
C VAL A 260 -21.40 -0.41 15.65
N HIS A 261 -21.98 -0.71 16.81
CA HIS A 261 -23.43 -0.63 17.01
C HIS A 261 -23.96 0.81 16.90
N GLU A 262 -23.23 1.78 17.43
CA GLU A 262 -23.59 3.21 17.40
C GLU A 262 -23.45 3.80 16.01
N GLU A 263 -22.32 3.56 15.34
CA GLU A 263 -21.99 4.17 14.05
C GLU A 263 -22.65 3.46 12.86
N LYS A 264 -22.98 2.18 12.97
CA LYS A 264 -23.51 1.33 11.88
C LYS A 264 -22.71 1.51 10.58
N PRO A 265 -21.40 1.27 10.61
CA PRO A 265 -20.50 1.65 9.53
C PRO A 265 -20.84 0.93 8.22
N LEU A 266 -20.65 1.65 7.11
CA LEU A 266 -20.80 1.09 5.78
C LEU A 266 -19.69 0.05 5.52
N THR A 267 -20.05 -1.06 4.88
CA THR A 267 -19.11 -2.04 4.35
C THR A 267 -19.44 -2.36 2.90
N HIS A 268 -18.61 -1.84 1.98
CA HIS A 268 -18.73 -2.09 0.56
C HIS A 268 -18.03 -3.40 0.21
N ASN A 269 -18.79 -4.37 -0.28
CA ASN A 269 -18.29 -5.70 -0.57
C ASN A 269 -18.27 -5.96 -2.09
N ILE A 270 -17.09 -5.90 -2.70
CA ILE A 270 -16.85 -6.48 -4.01
C ILE A 270 -16.44 -7.93 -3.76
N THR A 271 -17.44 -8.80 -3.63
CA THR A 271 -17.26 -10.19 -3.22
C THR A 271 -17.76 -11.17 -4.28
N ASN A 272 -17.45 -12.43 -4.07
CA ASN A 272 -17.87 -13.49 -4.97
C ASN A 272 -19.39 -13.76 -4.91
N LEU A 273 -19.94 -14.24 -6.03
CA LEU A 273 -21.38 -14.44 -6.21
C LEU A 273 -21.99 -15.48 -5.26
N VAL A 274 -21.18 -16.40 -4.74
CA VAL A 274 -21.66 -17.49 -3.87
C VAL A 274 -22.06 -16.98 -2.50
N VAL A 275 -21.42 -15.92 -2.00
CA VAL A 275 -21.55 -15.49 -0.61
C VAL A 275 -22.25 -14.14 -0.43
N GLN A 276 -22.67 -13.45 -1.49
CA GLN A 276 -23.22 -12.09 -1.40
C GLN A 276 -24.34 -11.96 -0.36
N ASN A 277 -25.34 -12.84 -0.42
CA ASN A 277 -26.46 -12.80 0.54
C ASN A 277 -25.99 -13.08 1.97
N PHE A 278 -25.14 -14.09 2.16
CA PHE A 278 -24.65 -14.48 3.47
C PHE A 278 -23.75 -13.37 4.07
N ALA A 279 -22.88 -12.76 3.26
CA ALA A 279 -22.03 -11.65 3.67
C ALA A 279 -22.85 -10.43 4.10
N ALA A 280 -23.92 -10.09 3.38
CA ALA A 280 -24.83 -9.02 3.76
C ALA A 280 -25.51 -9.30 5.12
N ASN A 281 -26.00 -10.52 5.34
CA ASN A 281 -26.62 -10.91 6.62
C ASN A 281 -25.63 -10.89 7.78
N VAL A 282 -24.38 -11.36 7.58
CA VAL A 282 -23.32 -11.27 8.60
C VAL A 282 -23.01 -9.81 8.92
N ALA A 283 -22.87 -8.93 7.91
CA ALA A 283 -22.65 -7.50 8.16
C ALA A 283 -23.75 -6.88 9.01
N LEU A 284 -25.03 -7.17 8.71
CA LEU A 284 -26.18 -6.70 9.49
C LEU A 284 -26.17 -7.26 10.92
N ALA A 285 -25.87 -8.55 11.09
CA ALA A 285 -25.84 -9.20 12.39
C ALA A 285 -24.78 -8.60 13.31
N VAL A 286 -23.55 -8.34 12.79
CA VAL A 286 -22.48 -7.70 13.56
C VAL A 286 -22.66 -6.18 13.74
N GLY A 287 -23.65 -5.57 13.06
CA GLY A 287 -24.03 -4.16 13.26
C GLY A 287 -23.57 -3.20 12.17
N GLY A 288 -23.03 -3.68 11.07
CA GLY A 288 -22.66 -2.88 9.90
C GLY A 288 -23.82 -2.66 8.91
N SER A 289 -23.59 -1.82 7.91
CA SER A 289 -24.51 -1.52 6.82
C SER A 289 -23.89 -1.97 5.49
N PRO A 290 -24.31 -3.13 4.93
CA PRO A 290 -23.67 -3.70 3.74
C PRO A 290 -24.07 -3.02 2.45
N ILE A 291 -23.09 -2.85 1.55
CA ILE A 291 -23.27 -2.46 0.15
C ILE A 291 -22.65 -3.58 -0.69
N MET A 292 -23.47 -4.27 -1.50
CA MET A 292 -23.06 -5.44 -2.30
C MET A 292 -22.90 -5.06 -3.77
N ALA A 293 -22.14 -3.99 -4.05
CA ALA A 293 -21.94 -3.43 -5.38
C ALA A 293 -20.61 -3.92 -5.99
N ASN A 294 -20.66 -4.54 -7.17
CA ASN A 294 -19.48 -5.02 -7.87
C ASN A 294 -19.01 -4.05 -8.99
N TYR A 295 -19.60 -2.87 -9.10
CA TYR A 295 -19.33 -1.90 -10.16
C TYR A 295 -18.33 -0.85 -9.68
N GLY A 296 -17.11 -0.89 -10.23
CA GLY A 296 -16.00 -0.04 -9.79
C GLY A 296 -16.20 1.46 -9.98
N GLU A 297 -17.08 1.88 -10.92
CA GLU A 297 -17.37 3.31 -11.17
C GLU A 297 -18.11 3.98 -10.01
N GLU A 298 -18.87 3.24 -9.19
CA GLU A 298 -19.55 3.76 -8.02
C GLU A 298 -18.61 3.95 -6.82
N ALA A 299 -17.46 3.29 -6.83
CA ALA A 299 -16.59 3.19 -5.66
C ALA A 299 -16.09 4.56 -5.16
N ALA A 300 -15.88 5.53 -6.05
CA ALA A 300 -15.45 6.86 -5.65
C ALA A 300 -16.52 7.62 -4.83
N ASP A 301 -17.79 7.44 -5.15
CA ASP A 301 -18.88 8.05 -4.41
C ASP A 301 -19.15 7.31 -3.10
N LEU A 302 -19.09 5.98 -3.12
CA LEU A 302 -19.21 5.16 -1.91
C LEU A 302 -18.08 5.45 -0.91
N ALA A 303 -16.84 5.56 -1.36
CA ALA A 303 -15.70 5.86 -0.49
C ALA A 303 -15.81 7.23 0.20
N LYS A 304 -16.46 8.22 -0.42
CA LYS A 304 -16.73 9.54 0.20
C LYS A 304 -17.73 9.45 1.37
N LEU A 305 -18.63 8.47 1.35
CA LEU A 305 -19.56 8.23 2.45
C LEU A 305 -18.88 7.63 3.69
N GLY A 306 -17.63 7.22 3.58
CA GLY A 306 -16.89 6.53 4.62
C GLY A 306 -17.09 5.01 4.58
N GLY A 307 -16.71 4.33 5.68
CA GLY A 307 -16.83 2.88 5.78
C GLY A 307 -15.56 2.14 5.35
N SER A 308 -15.73 0.95 4.80
CA SER A 308 -14.63 0.07 4.40
C SER A 308 -14.93 -0.66 3.10
N LEU A 309 -13.89 -1.19 2.45
CA LEU A 309 -13.99 -2.01 1.24
C LEU A 309 -13.53 -3.44 1.53
N VAL A 310 -14.28 -4.42 1.03
CA VAL A 310 -13.83 -5.81 0.89
C VAL A 310 -13.56 -6.11 -0.57
N VAL A 311 -12.35 -6.57 -0.87
CA VAL A 311 -11.97 -7.13 -2.17
C VAL A 311 -11.79 -8.64 -2.00
N ASN A 312 -12.75 -9.43 -2.47
CA ASN A 312 -12.71 -10.88 -2.40
C ASN A 312 -12.65 -11.46 -3.81
N MET A 313 -11.58 -12.19 -4.11
CA MET A 313 -11.32 -12.68 -5.47
C MET A 313 -11.86 -14.10 -5.76
N GLY A 314 -12.87 -14.56 -5.00
CA GLY A 314 -13.44 -15.89 -5.20
C GLY A 314 -13.96 -16.14 -6.63
N THR A 315 -14.60 -15.13 -7.25
CA THR A 315 -15.10 -15.17 -8.65
C THR A 315 -14.35 -14.13 -9.50
N VAL A 316 -13.02 -14.21 -9.53
CA VAL A 316 -12.20 -13.25 -10.27
C VAL A 316 -12.36 -13.41 -11.79
N THR A 317 -12.59 -12.29 -12.48
CA THR A 317 -12.64 -12.16 -13.94
C THR A 317 -11.78 -10.98 -14.39
N PRO A 318 -11.40 -10.85 -15.67
CA PRO A 318 -10.67 -9.68 -16.16
C PRO A 318 -11.39 -8.36 -15.88
N GLU A 319 -12.71 -8.31 -16.08
CA GLU A 319 -13.54 -7.15 -15.76
C GLU A 319 -13.59 -6.89 -14.24
N GLY A 320 -13.74 -7.96 -13.44
CA GLY A 320 -13.72 -7.87 -11.98
C GLY A 320 -12.43 -7.29 -11.45
N LEU A 321 -11.28 -7.62 -12.04
CA LEU A 321 -9.98 -7.03 -11.68
C LEU A 321 -9.95 -5.52 -11.91
N LEU A 322 -10.50 -5.03 -13.02
CA LEU A 322 -10.60 -3.59 -13.28
C LEU A 322 -11.47 -2.89 -12.23
N ASN A 323 -12.57 -3.51 -11.83
CA ASN A 323 -13.44 -3.00 -10.77
C ASN A 323 -12.72 -2.99 -9.41
N TYR A 324 -11.94 -4.04 -9.08
CA TYR A 324 -11.10 -4.05 -7.87
C TYR A 324 -10.10 -2.90 -7.87
N TYR A 325 -9.41 -2.62 -8.97
CA TYR A 325 -8.43 -1.53 -9.03
C TYR A 325 -9.07 -0.16 -8.84
N LYS A 326 -10.21 0.10 -9.50
CA LYS A 326 -10.95 1.36 -9.34
C LYS A 326 -11.41 1.57 -7.90
N ALA A 327 -12.02 0.53 -7.30
CA ALA A 327 -12.49 0.59 -5.93
C ALA A 327 -11.33 0.77 -4.94
N LEU A 328 -10.26 -0.01 -5.08
CA LEU A 328 -9.09 0.07 -4.24
C LEU A 328 -8.45 1.47 -4.28
N GLN A 329 -8.30 2.05 -5.47
CA GLN A 329 -7.79 3.40 -5.63
C GLN A 329 -8.71 4.45 -4.98
N ALA A 330 -10.02 4.34 -5.18
CA ALA A 330 -11.00 5.25 -4.61
C ALA A 330 -10.95 5.25 -3.06
N TYR A 331 -10.94 4.06 -2.45
CA TYR A 331 -10.86 3.92 -1.00
C TYR A 331 -9.51 4.38 -0.44
N ASN A 332 -8.40 4.14 -1.15
CA ASN A 332 -7.09 4.64 -0.76
C ASN A 332 -7.02 6.18 -0.82
N VAL A 333 -7.60 6.81 -1.84
CA VAL A 333 -7.69 8.30 -1.93
C VAL A 333 -8.52 8.86 -0.78
N ALA A 334 -9.63 8.23 -0.44
CA ALA A 334 -10.50 8.61 0.67
C ALA A 334 -9.91 8.24 2.06
N VAL A 335 -8.77 7.56 2.12
CA VAL A 335 -8.13 7.03 3.34
C VAL A 335 -9.09 6.14 4.14
N GLN A 336 -9.91 5.34 3.43
CA GLN A 336 -10.81 4.37 4.02
C GLN A 336 -10.19 2.96 3.96
N PRO A 337 -10.41 2.10 4.96
CA PRO A 337 -9.73 0.82 5.07
C PRO A 337 -10.23 -0.20 4.04
N VAL A 338 -9.30 -1.06 3.64
CA VAL A 338 -9.54 -2.13 2.66
C VAL A 338 -9.11 -3.48 3.20
N VAL A 339 -10.02 -4.45 3.14
CA VAL A 339 -9.77 -5.87 3.42
C VAL A 339 -9.59 -6.62 2.11
N PHE A 340 -8.52 -7.37 1.98
CA PHE A 340 -8.28 -8.26 0.85
C PHE A 340 -8.39 -9.72 1.28
N ASP A 341 -9.25 -10.46 0.58
CA ASP A 341 -9.44 -11.90 0.75
C ASP A 341 -9.05 -12.62 -0.57
N PRO A 342 -7.81 -13.14 -0.66
CA PRO A 342 -7.27 -13.77 -1.87
C PRO A 342 -7.77 -15.18 -2.09
N VAL A 343 -9.09 -15.41 -2.05
CA VAL A 343 -9.72 -16.73 -2.15
C VAL A 343 -9.18 -17.53 -3.32
N GLY A 344 -8.60 -18.70 -3.02
CA GLY A 344 -8.07 -19.62 -4.01
C GLY A 344 -6.85 -19.08 -4.77
N ALA A 345 -6.09 -18.17 -4.20
CA ALA A 345 -4.94 -17.49 -4.81
C ALA A 345 -3.93 -18.44 -5.47
N GLY A 346 -3.61 -19.55 -4.82
CA GLY A 346 -2.62 -20.54 -5.30
C GLY A 346 -3.15 -21.53 -6.35
N ALA A 347 -4.45 -21.56 -6.61
CA ALA A 347 -5.06 -22.60 -7.42
C ALA A 347 -4.61 -22.57 -8.90
N THR A 348 -4.43 -21.40 -9.49
CA THR A 348 -4.04 -21.23 -10.90
C THR A 348 -3.02 -20.10 -11.08
N SER A 349 -2.29 -20.12 -12.20
CA SER A 349 -1.37 -19.02 -12.57
C SER A 349 -2.11 -17.69 -12.71
N VAL A 350 -3.29 -17.69 -13.29
CA VAL A 350 -4.13 -16.48 -13.47
C VAL A 350 -4.47 -15.86 -12.09
N ARG A 351 -4.80 -16.68 -11.10
CA ARG A 351 -5.09 -16.18 -9.74
C ARG A 351 -3.84 -15.63 -9.04
N ARG A 352 -2.69 -16.29 -9.21
CA ARG A 352 -1.41 -15.77 -8.68
C ARG A 352 -1.04 -14.42 -9.28
N GLU A 353 -1.24 -14.25 -10.59
CA GLU A 353 -1.02 -12.95 -11.25
C GLU A 353 -2.04 -11.90 -10.81
N ALA A 354 -3.30 -12.28 -10.58
CA ALA A 354 -4.31 -11.38 -10.02
C ALA A 354 -3.90 -10.87 -8.63
N VAL A 355 -3.39 -11.73 -7.75
CA VAL A 355 -2.86 -11.33 -6.44
C VAL A 355 -1.74 -10.30 -6.58
N LYS A 356 -0.72 -10.58 -7.40
CA LYS A 356 0.38 -9.64 -7.65
C LYS A 356 -0.12 -8.29 -8.16
N SER A 357 -1.08 -8.33 -9.07
CA SER A 357 -1.64 -7.14 -9.67
C SER A 357 -2.47 -6.33 -8.66
N ILE A 358 -3.27 -6.96 -7.80
CA ILE A 358 -4.02 -6.27 -6.74
C ILE A 358 -3.04 -5.62 -5.74
N LEU A 359 -2.03 -6.35 -5.27
CA LEU A 359 -0.98 -5.83 -4.41
C LEU A 359 -0.25 -4.61 -5.03
N ALA A 360 -0.06 -4.61 -6.35
CA ALA A 360 0.58 -3.52 -7.06
C ALA A 360 -0.32 -2.27 -7.24
N ASN A 361 -1.67 -2.44 -7.22
CA ASN A 361 -2.61 -1.38 -7.57
C ASN A 361 -3.17 -0.56 -6.39
N GLY A 362 -2.93 -0.97 -5.14
CA GLY A 362 -3.41 -0.18 -4.01
C GLY A 362 -2.90 -0.69 -2.65
N TYR A 363 -3.12 0.10 -1.61
CA TYR A 363 -2.83 -0.27 -0.23
C TYR A 363 -3.99 -1.08 0.35
N LEU A 364 -3.67 -2.14 1.04
CA LEU A 364 -4.59 -3.06 1.70
C LEU A 364 -4.34 -2.97 3.21
N ASP A 365 -5.33 -2.63 3.99
CA ASP A 365 -5.19 -2.49 5.44
C ASP A 365 -5.13 -3.86 6.14
N VAL A 366 -5.84 -4.83 5.57
CA VAL A 366 -5.83 -6.22 6.02
C VAL A 366 -5.73 -7.18 4.85
N ILE A 367 -4.85 -8.17 4.97
CA ILE A 367 -4.81 -9.34 4.09
C ILE A 367 -5.22 -10.55 4.93
N LYS A 368 -6.31 -11.23 4.55
CA LYS A 368 -6.86 -12.37 5.27
C LYS A 368 -7.01 -13.57 4.33
N GLY A 369 -6.44 -14.68 4.71
CA GLY A 369 -6.54 -15.93 3.92
C GLY A 369 -6.14 -17.15 4.74
N ASN A 370 -6.33 -18.35 4.17
CA ASN A 370 -5.78 -19.57 4.74
C ASN A 370 -4.25 -19.68 4.52
N GLU A 371 -3.60 -20.71 5.06
CA GLU A 371 -2.16 -20.90 4.93
C GLU A 371 -1.68 -20.84 3.47
N GLY A 372 -2.33 -21.54 2.56
CA GLY A 372 -1.94 -21.57 1.15
C GLY A 372 -2.13 -20.24 0.44
N GLU A 373 -3.19 -19.50 0.78
CA GLU A 373 -3.45 -18.15 0.26
C GLU A 373 -2.39 -17.15 0.74
N ILE A 374 -2.06 -17.17 2.03
CA ILE A 374 -1.01 -16.31 2.61
C ILE A 374 0.38 -16.65 2.04
N LYS A 375 0.72 -17.94 1.86
CA LYS A 375 1.93 -18.36 1.13
C LYS A 375 1.97 -17.78 -0.29
N THR A 376 0.84 -17.81 -1.00
CA THR A 376 0.76 -17.26 -2.36
C THR A 376 0.94 -15.75 -2.37
N VAL A 377 0.35 -15.03 -1.42
CA VAL A 377 0.57 -13.57 -1.26
C VAL A 377 2.04 -13.28 -0.94
N TRP A 378 2.69 -14.13 -0.14
CA TRP A 378 4.13 -14.01 0.13
C TRP A 378 4.99 -14.19 -1.13
N GLY A 379 4.52 -14.96 -2.11
CA GLY A 379 5.22 -15.22 -3.36
C GLY A 379 5.55 -16.70 -3.61
N SER A 380 5.01 -17.61 -2.80
CA SER A 380 5.15 -19.05 -3.06
C SER A 380 4.47 -19.44 -4.37
N VAL A 381 5.11 -20.29 -5.15
CA VAL A 381 4.59 -20.84 -6.40
C VAL A 381 3.95 -22.22 -6.24
N GLU A 382 3.82 -22.72 -5.02
CA GLU A 382 3.17 -24.01 -4.75
C GLU A 382 1.70 -23.99 -5.17
N GLN A 383 1.29 -25.04 -5.89
CA GLN A 383 -0.08 -25.13 -6.37
C GLN A 383 -1.02 -25.65 -5.29
N GLN A 384 -2.04 -24.85 -4.93
CA GLN A 384 -3.14 -25.28 -4.07
C GLN A 384 -4.13 -26.19 -4.81
N LYS A 385 -4.73 -27.15 -4.08
CA LYS A 385 -5.88 -27.92 -4.58
C LYS A 385 -7.19 -27.23 -4.12
N GLY A 386 -7.76 -26.39 -4.98
CA GLY A 386 -9.01 -25.69 -4.70
C GLY A 386 -8.84 -24.54 -3.69
N VAL A 387 -9.84 -24.33 -2.84
CA VAL A 387 -9.88 -23.29 -1.79
C VAL A 387 -9.36 -23.80 -0.44
N ASP A 388 -9.18 -25.11 -0.29
CA ASP A 388 -8.67 -25.71 0.94
C ASP A 388 -7.15 -25.84 0.89
N SER A 389 -6.46 -25.40 1.94
CA SER A 389 -5.03 -25.63 2.12
C SER A 389 -4.82 -26.82 3.07
N ARG A 390 -3.84 -27.67 2.75
CA ARG A 390 -3.30 -28.60 3.75
C ARG A 390 -2.30 -27.84 4.58
N ASP A 391 -2.47 -27.84 5.90
CA ASP A 391 -1.50 -27.32 6.86
C ASP A 391 -0.16 -28.05 6.66
N SER A 392 0.87 -27.30 6.26
CA SER A 392 2.20 -27.83 6.00
C SER A 392 3.27 -27.15 6.85
N LEU A 393 2.97 -25.97 7.40
CA LEU A 393 3.87 -25.20 8.25
C LEU A 393 3.71 -25.56 9.73
N THR A 394 4.81 -25.47 10.47
CA THR A 394 4.76 -25.50 11.94
C THR A 394 4.09 -24.25 12.48
N PRO A 395 3.59 -24.24 13.73
CA PRO A 395 3.05 -23.03 14.36
C PRO A 395 4.02 -21.85 14.33
N GLU A 396 5.30 -22.09 14.55
CA GLU A 396 6.38 -21.12 14.52
C GLU A 396 6.57 -20.52 13.10
N ASP A 397 6.57 -21.37 12.08
CA ASP A 397 6.71 -20.93 10.68
C ASP A 397 5.49 -20.12 10.21
N LYS A 398 4.27 -20.48 10.66
CA LYS A 398 3.04 -19.71 10.39
C LYS A 398 3.14 -18.32 10.98
N LEU A 399 3.58 -18.24 12.24
CA LEU A 399 3.75 -16.97 12.93
C LEU A 399 4.82 -16.10 12.24
N ASP A 400 5.97 -16.67 11.91
CA ASP A 400 7.06 -15.98 11.22
C ASP A 400 6.61 -15.45 9.84
N LEU A 401 5.88 -16.25 9.07
CA LEU A 401 5.34 -15.84 7.76
C LEU A 401 4.36 -14.66 7.89
N VAL A 402 3.43 -14.72 8.85
CA VAL A 402 2.44 -13.66 9.08
C VAL A 402 3.14 -12.37 9.50
N VAL A 403 4.11 -12.44 10.41
CA VAL A 403 4.91 -11.28 10.83
C VAL A 403 5.70 -10.66 9.68
N LYS A 404 6.41 -11.49 8.91
CA LYS A 404 7.21 -11.03 7.77
C LYS A 404 6.33 -10.37 6.69
N LEU A 405 5.18 -10.97 6.40
CA LEU A 405 4.25 -10.43 5.42
C LEU A 405 3.64 -9.09 5.91
N ALA A 406 3.23 -9.02 7.18
CA ALA A 406 2.70 -7.79 7.77
C ALA A 406 3.75 -6.66 7.75
N ARG A 407 5.00 -6.94 8.05
CA ARG A 407 6.12 -6.00 7.92
C ARG A 407 6.37 -5.59 6.47
N ARG A 408 6.28 -6.53 5.53
CA ARG A 408 6.46 -6.25 4.11
C ARG A 408 5.38 -5.33 3.55
N GLU A 409 4.12 -5.61 3.87
CA GLU A 409 2.99 -4.85 3.35
C GLU A 409 2.61 -3.65 4.22
N GLN A 410 3.21 -3.52 5.42
CA GLN A 410 2.89 -2.47 6.40
C GLN A 410 1.39 -2.46 6.76
N ASN A 411 0.82 -3.63 7.02
CA ASN A 411 -0.60 -3.84 7.27
C ASN A 411 -0.85 -4.95 8.29
N VAL A 412 -2.12 -5.31 8.49
CA VAL A 412 -2.47 -6.47 9.31
C VAL A 412 -2.63 -7.70 8.41
N VAL A 413 -1.99 -8.79 8.78
CA VAL A 413 -2.12 -10.09 8.12
C VAL A 413 -2.83 -11.07 9.04
N VAL A 414 -3.83 -11.78 8.49
CA VAL A 414 -4.60 -12.83 9.15
C VAL A 414 -4.42 -14.13 8.38
N MET A 415 -3.84 -15.13 9.03
CA MET A 415 -3.80 -16.50 8.51
C MET A 415 -4.80 -17.34 9.28
N THR A 416 -5.89 -17.75 8.60
CA THR A 416 -6.95 -18.57 9.22
C THR A 416 -6.64 -20.06 9.17
N GLY A 417 -7.08 -20.80 10.21
CA GLY A 417 -6.89 -22.25 10.33
C GLY A 417 -7.58 -22.80 11.56
N LYS A 418 -7.09 -23.90 12.10
CA LYS A 418 -7.54 -24.43 13.40
C LYS A 418 -7.13 -23.51 14.56
N THR A 419 -5.99 -22.87 14.43
CA THR A 419 -5.56 -21.70 15.20
C THR A 419 -5.26 -20.63 14.19
N ASP A 420 -5.79 -19.44 14.42
CA ASP A 420 -5.57 -18.28 13.57
C ASP A 420 -4.36 -17.49 14.07
N TYR A 421 -3.60 -16.96 13.12
CA TYR A 421 -2.41 -16.16 13.37
C TYR A 421 -2.60 -14.78 12.80
N VAL A 422 -2.49 -13.75 13.64
CA VAL A 422 -2.68 -12.35 13.26
C VAL A 422 -1.46 -11.54 13.64
N SER A 423 -1.00 -10.65 12.76
CA SER A 423 0.08 -9.72 13.08
C SER A 423 -0.03 -8.41 12.30
N ASP A 424 0.44 -7.34 12.89
CA ASP A 424 0.73 -6.04 12.26
C ASP A 424 2.23 -5.81 12.07
N GLY A 425 3.05 -6.84 12.32
CA GLY A 425 4.51 -6.78 12.27
C GLY A 425 5.17 -6.36 13.58
N TYR A 426 4.41 -5.87 14.57
CA TYR A 426 4.88 -5.46 15.91
C TYR A 426 4.27 -6.30 17.02
N TRP A 427 3.10 -6.81 16.80
CA TRP A 427 2.39 -7.71 17.68
C TRP A 427 1.98 -8.95 16.92
N THR A 428 1.91 -10.06 17.66
CA THR A 428 1.30 -11.29 17.20
C THR A 428 0.14 -11.64 18.11
N VAL A 429 -0.94 -12.10 17.49
CA VAL A 429 -2.11 -12.60 18.21
C VAL A 429 -2.46 -13.98 17.66
N THR A 430 -2.63 -14.96 18.53
CA THR A 430 -3.17 -16.28 18.17
C THR A 430 -4.56 -16.42 18.75
N ILE A 431 -5.50 -16.94 17.95
CA ILE A 431 -6.88 -17.21 18.36
C ILE A 431 -7.18 -18.68 18.07
N SER A 432 -7.75 -19.38 19.05
CA SER A 432 -8.09 -20.81 18.94
C SER A 432 -9.56 -21.07 19.25
N ASN A 433 -10.40 -20.06 18.96
CA ASN A 433 -11.85 -20.17 18.98
C ASN A 433 -12.38 -20.70 17.64
N GLY A 434 -13.69 -20.89 17.56
CA GLY A 434 -14.37 -21.37 16.38
C GLY A 434 -14.89 -22.81 16.51
N HIS A 435 -15.62 -23.24 15.51
CA HIS A 435 -16.24 -24.57 15.47
C HIS A 435 -16.11 -25.20 14.08
N GLU A 436 -16.03 -26.54 14.01
CA GLU A 436 -15.86 -27.29 12.75
C GLU A 436 -16.97 -27.00 11.71
N TYR A 437 -18.16 -26.61 12.14
CA TYR A 437 -19.25 -26.24 11.22
C TYR A 437 -18.91 -25.02 10.36
N LEU A 438 -18.01 -24.15 10.80
CA LEU A 438 -17.50 -23.08 9.93
C LEU A 438 -16.82 -23.63 8.66
N GLY A 439 -16.14 -24.78 8.77
CA GLY A 439 -15.55 -25.47 7.61
C GLY A 439 -16.55 -26.23 6.74
N LEU A 440 -17.74 -26.53 7.28
CA LEU A 440 -18.79 -27.27 6.57
C LEU A 440 -19.84 -26.38 5.89
N VAL A 441 -19.76 -25.06 6.09
CA VAL A 441 -20.64 -24.06 5.48
C VAL A 441 -19.85 -23.24 4.47
N THR A 442 -20.29 -23.27 3.22
CA THR A 442 -19.64 -22.47 2.17
C THR A 442 -19.72 -20.97 2.47
N GLY A 443 -18.59 -20.31 2.40
CA GLY A 443 -18.51 -18.86 2.47
C GLY A 443 -18.26 -18.26 3.86
N THR A 444 -18.18 -19.05 4.90
CA THR A 444 -17.84 -18.56 6.26
C THR A 444 -16.50 -17.83 6.29
N GLY A 445 -15.47 -18.37 5.62
CA GLY A 445 -14.19 -17.68 5.46
C GLY A 445 -14.33 -16.31 4.78
N CYS A 446 -15.12 -16.22 3.71
CA CYS A 446 -15.36 -14.95 3.00
C CYS A 446 -16.14 -13.96 3.88
N THR A 447 -17.14 -14.43 4.64
CA THR A 447 -17.96 -13.57 5.51
C THR A 447 -17.21 -13.09 6.74
N LEU A 448 -16.17 -13.80 7.19
CA LEU A 448 -15.23 -13.28 8.18
C LEU A 448 -14.53 -12.00 7.68
N GLY A 449 -14.15 -11.96 6.40
CA GLY A 449 -13.61 -10.74 5.78
C GLY A 449 -14.59 -9.55 5.85
N THR A 450 -15.88 -9.83 5.68
CA THR A 450 -16.94 -8.82 5.85
C THR A 450 -17.08 -8.37 7.32
N ALA A 451 -17.03 -9.27 8.28
CA ALA A 451 -17.07 -8.92 9.71
C ALA A 451 -15.86 -8.06 10.12
N ILE A 452 -14.65 -8.43 9.64
CA ILE A 452 -13.43 -7.64 9.83
C ILE A 452 -13.59 -6.23 9.24
N SER A 453 -14.15 -6.13 8.03
CA SER A 453 -14.41 -4.87 7.35
C SER A 453 -15.32 -3.94 8.17
N VAL A 454 -16.38 -4.45 8.79
CA VAL A 454 -17.27 -3.68 9.66
C VAL A 454 -16.53 -3.10 10.88
N ALA A 455 -15.73 -3.92 11.57
CA ALA A 455 -14.95 -3.46 12.73
C ALA A 455 -13.88 -2.42 12.34
N LEU A 456 -13.20 -2.64 11.21
CA LEU A 456 -12.23 -1.69 10.68
C LEU A 456 -12.88 -0.35 10.32
N ALA A 457 -14.03 -0.35 9.69
CA ALA A 457 -14.73 0.88 9.33
C ALA A 457 -14.96 1.78 10.55
N ALA A 458 -15.30 1.19 11.70
CA ALA A 458 -15.50 1.92 12.94
C ALA A 458 -14.19 2.29 13.67
N TYR A 459 -13.10 1.49 13.55
CA TYR A 459 -11.96 1.58 14.47
C TYR A 459 -10.57 1.65 13.81
N HIS A 460 -10.47 1.75 12.49
CA HIS A 460 -9.17 1.74 11.80
C HIS A 460 -8.26 2.93 12.12
N LYS A 461 -8.82 4.06 12.54
CA LYS A 461 -8.07 5.26 12.91
C LYS A 461 -7.39 5.11 14.26
N GLU A 462 -7.96 4.32 15.15
CA GLU A 462 -7.47 4.04 16.48
C GLU A 462 -6.49 2.87 16.48
N ASP A 463 -6.95 1.68 16.10
CA ASP A 463 -6.10 0.49 16.01
C ASP A 463 -6.69 -0.58 15.08
N LYS A 464 -6.00 -0.85 13.97
CA LYS A 464 -6.43 -1.85 12.98
C LYS A 464 -6.31 -3.29 13.49
N LEU A 465 -5.27 -3.61 14.26
CA LEU A 465 -5.06 -4.96 14.77
C LEU A 465 -6.17 -5.35 15.74
N TRP A 466 -6.53 -4.46 16.67
CA TRP A 466 -7.60 -4.73 17.61
C TRP A 466 -8.98 -4.74 16.98
N ALA A 467 -9.22 -3.96 15.92
CA ALA A 467 -10.44 -4.09 15.12
C ALA A 467 -10.57 -5.48 14.49
N VAL A 468 -9.48 -6.01 13.93
CA VAL A 468 -9.42 -7.36 13.35
C VAL A 468 -9.65 -8.43 14.41
N VAL A 469 -8.92 -8.39 15.52
CA VAL A 469 -9.05 -9.36 16.62
C VAL A 469 -10.46 -9.35 17.20
N THR A 470 -11.07 -8.17 17.37
CA THR A 470 -12.46 -8.05 17.84
C THR A 470 -13.44 -8.76 16.90
N ALA A 471 -13.33 -8.51 15.59
CA ALA A 471 -14.18 -9.15 14.60
C ALA A 471 -14.03 -10.67 14.62
N MET A 472 -12.81 -11.18 14.75
CA MET A 472 -12.52 -12.62 14.80
C MET A 472 -13.11 -13.26 16.06
N LEU A 473 -12.86 -12.70 17.25
CA LEU A 473 -13.41 -13.21 18.50
C LEU A 473 -14.95 -13.20 18.49
N HIS A 474 -15.56 -12.11 17.99
CA HIS A 474 -17.03 -12.02 17.86
C HIS A 474 -17.56 -13.13 16.94
N PHE A 475 -16.92 -13.33 15.77
CA PHE A 475 -17.33 -14.30 14.77
C PHE A 475 -17.18 -15.75 15.24
N GLU A 476 -16.02 -16.07 15.81
CA GLU A 476 -15.66 -17.44 16.19
C GLU A 476 -16.36 -17.91 17.46
N ILE A 477 -16.50 -17.03 18.46
CA ILE A 477 -17.24 -17.35 19.69
C ILE A 477 -18.75 -17.47 19.37
N ALA A 478 -19.30 -16.65 18.47
CA ALA A 478 -20.68 -16.84 18.00
C ALA A 478 -20.88 -18.21 17.36
N ALA A 479 -19.89 -18.72 16.63
CA ALA A 479 -19.93 -20.04 16.04
C ALA A 479 -19.90 -21.16 17.11
N GLU A 480 -19.07 -21.01 18.16
CA GLU A 480 -19.07 -21.95 19.29
C GLU A 480 -20.42 -22.00 20.00
N ILE A 481 -20.99 -20.84 20.34
CA ILE A 481 -22.27 -20.73 21.01
C ILE A 481 -23.41 -21.29 20.14
N ALA A 482 -23.42 -20.95 18.86
CA ALA A 482 -24.42 -21.47 17.91
C ALA A 482 -24.37 -22.99 17.79
N ALA A 483 -23.18 -23.59 17.75
CA ALA A 483 -23.03 -25.03 17.62
C ALA A 483 -23.50 -25.82 18.87
N GLU A 484 -23.48 -25.19 20.04
CA GLU A 484 -23.94 -25.77 21.32
C GLU A 484 -25.48 -25.72 21.50
N ARG A 485 -26.20 -24.99 20.65
CA ARG A 485 -27.66 -24.85 20.78
C ARG A 485 -28.38 -26.16 20.47
N GLU A 486 -29.38 -26.47 21.27
CA GLU A 486 -30.19 -27.71 21.12
C GLU A 486 -30.95 -27.79 19.79
N ASP A 487 -31.28 -26.65 19.16
CA ASP A 487 -31.97 -26.56 17.87
C ASP A 487 -31.04 -26.73 16.67
N VAL A 488 -29.70 -26.73 16.86
CA VAL A 488 -28.71 -26.97 15.81
C VAL A 488 -28.51 -28.48 15.62
N LYS A 489 -28.89 -28.97 14.44
CA LYS A 489 -28.81 -30.40 14.09
C LYS A 489 -27.72 -30.70 13.01
N GLY A 490 -27.04 -29.67 12.51
CA GLY A 490 -26.02 -29.76 11.48
C GLY A 490 -25.80 -28.44 10.76
N PRO A 491 -25.01 -28.43 9.67
CA PRO A 491 -24.63 -27.17 8.98
C PRO A 491 -25.80 -26.30 8.54
N GLY A 492 -26.94 -26.89 8.17
CA GLY A 492 -28.11 -26.13 7.71
C GLY A 492 -28.75 -25.28 8.81
N THR A 493 -29.01 -25.87 9.99
CA THR A 493 -29.54 -25.14 11.14
C THR A 493 -28.49 -24.28 11.82
N PHE A 494 -27.22 -24.62 11.70
CA PHE A 494 -26.11 -23.84 12.22
C PHE A 494 -26.04 -22.43 11.60
N ILE A 495 -26.28 -22.27 10.30
CA ILE A 495 -26.22 -20.94 9.66
C ILE A 495 -27.17 -19.94 10.33
N SER A 496 -28.41 -20.33 10.54
CA SER A 496 -29.42 -19.48 11.17
C SER A 496 -29.05 -19.16 12.63
N ALA A 497 -28.65 -20.19 13.38
CA ALA A 497 -28.21 -20.03 14.77
C ALA A 497 -26.95 -19.14 14.87
N PHE A 498 -26.01 -19.27 13.93
CA PHE A 498 -24.80 -18.46 13.88
C PHE A 498 -25.10 -16.97 13.63
N LEU A 499 -26.01 -16.65 12.72
CA LEU A 499 -26.46 -15.26 12.51
C LEU A 499 -27.15 -14.69 13.75
N ASP A 500 -27.99 -15.51 14.44
CA ASP A 500 -28.61 -15.13 15.69
C ASP A 500 -27.56 -14.83 16.77
N GLU A 501 -26.53 -15.68 16.92
CA GLU A 501 -25.52 -15.49 17.96
C GLU A 501 -24.57 -14.33 17.68
N LEU A 502 -24.27 -14.02 16.40
CA LEU A 502 -23.58 -12.77 16.03
C LEU A 502 -24.38 -11.54 16.51
N TYR A 503 -25.69 -11.55 16.28
CA TYR A 503 -26.57 -10.49 16.75
C TYR A 503 -26.66 -10.46 18.30
N ASN A 504 -26.85 -11.60 18.94
CA ASN A 504 -27.00 -11.71 20.38
C ASN A 504 -25.76 -11.22 21.14
N ILE A 505 -24.56 -11.61 20.73
CA ILE A 505 -23.30 -11.14 21.31
C ILE A 505 -23.20 -9.62 21.21
N ARG A 506 -23.52 -9.04 20.05
CA ARG A 506 -23.51 -7.59 19.88
C ARG A 506 -24.48 -6.91 20.86
N ILE A 507 -25.71 -7.38 20.96
CA ILE A 507 -26.73 -6.79 21.87
C ILE A 507 -26.37 -6.98 23.35
N ALA A 508 -25.84 -8.15 23.72
CA ALA A 508 -25.35 -8.42 25.07
C ALA A 508 -24.22 -7.41 25.44
N THR A 509 -23.27 -7.24 24.55
CA THR A 509 -22.14 -6.32 24.74
C THR A 509 -22.59 -4.86 24.90
N VAL A 510 -23.53 -4.40 24.09
CA VAL A 510 -24.10 -3.05 24.18
C VAL A 510 -24.80 -2.84 25.53
N ASN A 511 -25.47 -3.88 26.04
CA ASN A 511 -26.14 -3.88 27.34
C ASN A 511 -25.19 -4.10 28.54
N GLY A 512 -23.87 -4.23 28.28
CA GLY A 512 -22.86 -4.40 29.32
C GLY A 512 -22.59 -5.84 29.75
N ASP A 513 -23.22 -6.83 29.11
CA ASP A 513 -22.91 -8.24 29.35
C ASP A 513 -21.79 -8.72 28.45
N MET A 514 -20.62 -8.97 29.05
CA MET A 514 -19.39 -9.39 28.42
C MET A 514 -19.03 -10.85 28.71
N LYS A 515 -19.93 -11.65 29.28
CA LYS A 515 -19.63 -13.04 29.66
C LYS A 515 -19.19 -13.93 28.50
N TRP A 516 -19.66 -13.63 27.30
CA TRP A 516 -19.24 -14.35 26.11
C TRP A 516 -17.70 -14.29 25.88
N LEU A 517 -17.02 -13.23 26.34
CA LEU A 517 -15.56 -13.11 26.26
C LEU A 517 -14.78 -14.05 27.20
N GLU A 518 -15.44 -14.64 28.20
CA GLU A 518 -14.83 -15.68 29.04
C GLU A 518 -14.43 -16.92 28.19
N ARG A 519 -15.02 -17.09 27.01
CA ARG A 519 -14.68 -18.15 26.04
C ARG A 519 -13.46 -17.83 25.20
N ALA A 520 -12.94 -16.61 25.25
CA ALA A 520 -11.82 -16.20 24.39
C ALA A 520 -10.55 -17.02 24.65
N LYS A 521 -10.06 -17.69 23.62
CA LYS A 521 -8.81 -18.45 23.61
C LYS A 521 -7.77 -17.66 22.79
N VAL A 522 -7.32 -16.56 23.35
CA VAL A 522 -6.47 -15.57 22.68
C VAL A 522 -5.17 -15.36 23.45
N THR A 523 -4.06 -15.30 22.70
CA THR A 523 -2.75 -14.93 23.24
C THR A 523 -2.16 -13.81 22.38
N ALA A 524 -1.76 -12.71 23.01
CA ALA A 524 -1.13 -11.58 22.34
C ALA A 524 0.30 -11.39 22.86
N THR A 525 1.25 -11.27 21.94
CA THR A 525 2.67 -11.11 22.26
C THR A 525 3.25 -9.95 21.46
N LYS A 526 3.96 -9.06 22.14
CA LYS A 526 4.74 -7.99 21.50
C LYS A 526 6.06 -8.56 20.98
N LEU A 527 6.43 -8.23 19.74
CA LEU A 527 7.66 -8.68 19.09
C LEU A 527 8.87 -7.82 19.46
#